data_1d6598aa624dfd8419405861d765e4f1
#
_entry.id   1d6598aa624dfd8419405861d765e4f1
#
_cell.length_a   1.000
_cell.length_b   1.000
_cell.length_c   1.000
_cell.angle_alpha   90.00
_cell.angle_beta   90.00
_cell.angle_gamma   90.00
#
_symmetry.space_group_name_H-M   'P 1'
#
loop_
_entity.id
_entity.type
_entity.pdbx_description
1 polymer ?
#
loop_
_entity_poly.entity_id
_entity_poly.type
_entity_poly.pdbx_seq_one_letter_code
_entity_poly.pdbx_strand_id
1 'polypeptide(L)'
;MGAIVTSEFNGMRLTLAREIQNISSPKLAEKIGVTKQTVSQYENGLIKPSADKVLAISQELKFPPKFFFEGSSDNFSPGVAYCRATTTTTRAVKLRQTNIDVLKSYIYDFFAEYIEYPSTEQLIDCMKSVAECSDMELIAKKIREKLDLSDRPIRNMSYLLQNLGIVVTSFSENV
;
A
#
# COMPACT_ATOMS: atom_id res chain seq x y z
N MET A 1 -0.67 -28.96 -10.32
CA MET A 1 -1.75 -28.67 -11.30
C MET A 1 -2.28 -27.30 -10.95
N GLY A 2 -1.74 -26.26 -11.59
CA GLY A 2 -2.14 -24.88 -11.31
C GLY A 2 -3.56 -24.64 -11.80
N ALA A 3 -4.45 -24.20 -10.91
CA ALA A 3 -5.75 -23.70 -11.29
C ALA A 3 -5.57 -22.54 -12.27
N ILE A 4 -6.13 -22.65 -13.46
CA ILE A 4 -6.26 -21.54 -14.40
C ILE A 4 -7.30 -20.62 -13.77
N VAL A 5 -6.83 -19.70 -12.92
CA VAL A 5 -7.65 -18.60 -12.46
C VAL A 5 -7.81 -17.68 -13.67
N THR A 6 -8.95 -17.79 -14.35
CA THR A 6 -9.39 -16.78 -15.32
C THR A 6 -9.75 -15.55 -14.53
N SER A 7 -8.74 -14.80 -14.10
CA SER A 7 -8.95 -13.56 -13.35
C SER A 7 -9.60 -12.54 -14.29
N GLU A 8 -10.73 -12.02 -13.87
CA GLU A 8 -11.42 -10.94 -14.58
C GLU A 8 -10.64 -9.63 -14.43
N PHE A 9 -10.85 -8.70 -15.38
CA PHE A 9 -10.27 -7.36 -15.28
C PHE A 9 -10.76 -6.66 -14.01
N ASN A 10 -9.83 -6.18 -13.21
CA ASN A 10 -10.09 -5.53 -11.93
C ASN A 10 -10.02 -4.01 -12.06
N GLY A 11 -11.16 -3.35 -12.06
CA GLY A 11 -11.28 -1.89 -12.19
C GLY A 11 -10.65 -1.13 -11.01
N MET A 12 -10.64 -1.72 -9.80
CA MET A 12 -9.98 -1.10 -8.64
C MET A 12 -8.47 -1.00 -8.85
N ARG A 13 -7.85 -2.00 -9.48
CA ARG A 13 -6.42 -1.96 -9.84
C ARG A 13 -6.12 -0.94 -10.93
N LEU A 14 -7.07 -0.70 -11.85
CA LEU A 14 -6.96 0.40 -12.80
C LEU A 14 -6.96 1.76 -12.09
N THR A 15 -7.89 1.98 -11.18
CA THR A 15 -7.96 3.18 -10.35
C THR A 15 -6.67 3.39 -9.57
N LEU A 16 -6.19 2.34 -8.87
CA LEU A 16 -4.96 2.35 -8.10
C LEU A 16 -3.75 2.75 -8.96
N ALA A 17 -3.55 2.10 -10.10
CA ALA A 17 -2.44 2.39 -11.00
C ALA A 17 -2.48 3.82 -11.53
N ARG A 18 -3.67 4.30 -11.92
CA ARG A 18 -3.87 5.67 -12.42
C ARG A 18 -3.53 6.72 -11.36
N GLU A 19 -3.98 6.53 -10.15
CA GLU A 19 -3.75 7.45 -9.05
C GLU A 19 -2.29 7.46 -8.57
N ILE A 20 -1.62 6.32 -8.56
CA ILE A 20 -0.17 6.23 -8.32
C ILE A 20 0.60 7.05 -9.35
N GLN A 21 0.20 7.00 -10.62
CA GLN A 21 0.82 7.77 -11.70
C GLN A 21 0.35 9.24 -11.74
N ASN A 22 -0.53 9.66 -10.81
CA ASN A 22 -1.11 11.00 -10.78
C ASN A 22 -1.76 11.41 -12.12
N ILE A 23 -2.43 10.46 -12.77
CA ILE A 23 -3.13 10.68 -14.02
C ILE A 23 -4.64 10.77 -13.76
N SER A 24 -5.30 11.85 -14.23
CA SER A 24 -6.75 11.98 -14.11
C SER A 24 -7.48 11.07 -15.11
N SER A 25 -8.73 10.64 -14.79
CA SER A 25 -9.54 9.81 -15.71
C SER A 25 -9.71 10.44 -17.11
N PRO A 26 -9.94 11.77 -17.25
CA PRO A 26 -9.96 12.39 -18.57
C PRO A 26 -8.64 12.27 -19.34
N LYS A 27 -7.51 12.46 -18.65
CA LYS A 27 -6.18 12.38 -19.26
C LYS A 27 -5.84 10.94 -19.67
N LEU A 28 -6.23 9.95 -18.88
CA LEU A 28 -6.09 8.56 -19.28
C LEU A 28 -6.96 8.23 -20.48
N ALA A 29 -8.21 8.70 -20.49
CA ALA A 29 -9.15 8.49 -21.58
C ALA A 29 -8.60 9.01 -22.93
N GLU A 30 -8.07 10.24 -22.92
CA GLU A 30 -7.41 10.84 -24.10
C GLU A 30 -6.26 9.97 -24.60
N LYS A 31 -5.38 9.52 -23.72
CA LYS A 31 -4.18 8.74 -24.05
C LYS A 31 -4.48 7.36 -24.61
N ILE A 32 -5.52 6.70 -24.13
CA ILE A 32 -5.92 5.37 -24.61
C ILE A 32 -7.02 5.41 -25.68
N GLY A 33 -7.41 6.61 -26.12
CA GLY A 33 -8.40 6.81 -27.20
C GLY A 33 -9.80 6.30 -26.85
N VAL A 34 -10.33 6.68 -25.67
CA VAL A 34 -11.69 6.40 -25.21
C VAL A 34 -12.30 7.65 -24.56
N THR A 35 -13.58 7.58 -24.14
CA THR A 35 -14.20 8.66 -23.39
C THR A 35 -13.90 8.56 -21.88
N LYS A 36 -14.00 9.69 -21.16
CA LYS A 36 -13.92 9.70 -19.69
C LYS A 36 -14.94 8.74 -19.07
N GLN A 37 -16.14 8.68 -19.64
CA GLN A 37 -17.21 7.78 -19.18
C GLN A 37 -16.80 6.32 -19.33
N THR A 38 -16.15 5.95 -20.43
CA THR A 38 -15.62 4.60 -20.64
C THR A 38 -14.57 4.22 -19.59
N VAL A 39 -13.65 5.14 -19.27
CA VAL A 39 -12.68 4.89 -18.18
C VAL A 39 -13.39 4.67 -16.86
N SER A 40 -14.39 5.50 -16.53
CA SER A 40 -15.18 5.30 -15.30
C SER A 40 -15.92 3.97 -15.28
N GLN A 41 -16.44 3.52 -16.43
CA GLN A 41 -17.08 2.19 -16.54
C GLN A 41 -16.09 1.04 -16.36
N TYR A 42 -14.83 1.17 -16.83
CA TYR A 42 -13.76 0.22 -16.58
C TYR A 42 -13.41 0.18 -15.08
N GLU A 43 -13.24 1.34 -14.45
CA GLU A 43 -12.91 1.47 -13.02
C GLU A 43 -13.98 0.87 -12.10
N ASN A 44 -15.26 1.00 -12.48
CA ASN A 44 -16.39 0.44 -11.73
C ASN A 44 -16.76 -1.01 -12.14
N GLY A 45 -16.01 -1.62 -13.05
CA GLY A 45 -16.27 -2.99 -13.50
C GLY A 45 -17.55 -3.17 -14.32
N LEU A 46 -18.15 -2.08 -14.79
CA LEU A 46 -19.40 -2.12 -15.59
C LEU A 46 -19.18 -2.67 -16.99
N ILE A 47 -18.01 -2.42 -17.56
CA ILE A 47 -17.58 -2.96 -18.85
C ILE A 47 -16.12 -3.41 -18.75
N LYS A 48 -15.76 -4.40 -19.55
CA LYS A 48 -14.39 -4.90 -19.65
C LYS A 48 -13.66 -4.24 -20.83
N PRO A 49 -12.42 -3.75 -20.63
CA PRO A 49 -11.61 -3.26 -21.75
C PRO A 49 -11.23 -4.41 -22.69
N SER A 50 -11.14 -4.13 -24.00
CA SER A 50 -10.56 -5.08 -24.96
C SER A 50 -9.07 -5.28 -24.71
N ALA A 51 -8.50 -6.35 -25.24
CA ALA A 51 -7.07 -6.67 -25.08
C ALA A 51 -6.17 -5.51 -25.51
N ASP A 52 -6.49 -4.86 -26.63
CA ASP A 52 -5.75 -3.68 -27.12
C ASP A 52 -5.82 -2.51 -26.14
N LYS A 53 -6.97 -2.31 -25.49
CA LYS A 53 -7.12 -1.25 -24.47
C LYS A 53 -6.38 -1.59 -23.19
N VAL A 54 -6.34 -2.87 -22.78
CA VAL A 54 -5.52 -3.31 -21.64
C VAL A 54 -4.03 -3.06 -21.92
N LEU A 55 -3.55 -3.34 -23.13
CA LEU A 55 -2.17 -3.05 -23.51
C LEU A 55 -1.88 -1.55 -23.49
N ALA A 56 -2.78 -0.71 -24.03
CA ALA A 56 -2.64 0.74 -24.00
C ALA A 56 -2.63 1.28 -22.54
N ILE A 57 -3.51 0.78 -21.68
CA ILE A 57 -3.55 1.10 -20.23
C ILE A 57 -2.22 0.71 -19.56
N SER A 58 -1.75 -0.50 -19.82
CA SER A 58 -0.50 -1.04 -19.28
C SER A 58 0.72 -0.18 -19.65
N GLN A 59 0.84 0.22 -20.91
CA GLN A 59 1.91 1.08 -21.41
C GLN A 59 1.85 2.48 -20.79
N GLU A 60 0.66 3.06 -20.72
CA GLU A 60 0.48 4.42 -20.22
C GLU A 60 0.70 4.52 -18.71
N LEU A 61 0.20 3.54 -17.96
CA LEU A 61 0.31 3.51 -16.50
C LEU A 61 1.60 2.83 -15.99
N LYS A 62 2.39 2.22 -16.89
CA LYS A 62 3.65 1.51 -16.57
C LYS A 62 3.47 0.36 -15.57
N PHE A 63 2.35 -0.35 -15.67
CA PHE A 63 2.09 -1.58 -14.94
C PHE A 63 1.94 -2.74 -15.91
N PRO A 64 2.41 -3.95 -15.57
CA PRO A 64 2.28 -5.11 -16.46
C PRO A 64 0.80 -5.46 -16.66
N PRO A 65 0.37 -5.95 -17.84
CA PRO A 65 -1.03 -6.30 -18.11
C PRO A 65 -1.62 -7.24 -17.05
N LYS A 66 -0.86 -8.21 -16.56
CA LYS A 66 -1.27 -9.16 -15.54
C LYS A 66 -1.74 -8.48 -14.26
N PHE A 67 -1.16 -7.34 -13.89
CA PHE A 67 -1.54 -6.56 -12.72
C PHE A 67 -3.04 -6.23 -12.68
N PHE A 68 -3.65 -5.97 -13.82
CA PHE A 68 -5.06 -5.60 -13.92
C PHE A 68 -6.04 -6.79 -13.86
N PHE A 69 -5.52 -8.02 -13.78
CA PHE A 69 -6.33 -9.24 -13.73
C PHE A 69 -6.16 -10.01 -12.41
N GLU A 70 -5.29 -9.57 -11.54
CA GLU A 70 -5.12 -10.21 -10.24
C GLU A 70 -6.27 -9.82 -9.31
N GLY A 71 -6.76 -10.77 -8.52
CA GLY A 71 -7.78 -10.52 -7.51
C GLY A 71 -7.31 -9.48 -6.50
N SER A 72 -8.23 -8.72 -5.93
CA SER A 72 -7.97 -7.98 -4.71
C SER A 72 -7.81 -8.98 -3.57
N SER A 73 -6.79 -8.85 -2.74
CA SER A 73 -6.89 -9.39 -1.39
C SER A 73 -8.03 -8.61 -0.71
N ASP A 74 -9.19 -9.24 -0.54
CA ASP A 74 -10.39 -8.64 0.04
C ASP A 74 -10.18 -8.13 1.49
N ASN A 75 -8.98 -8.28 2.02
CA ASN A 75 -8.63 -7.98 3.40
C ASN A 75 -7.86 -6.67 3.61
N PHE A 76 -7.52 -5.93 2.54
CA PHE A 76 -6.82 -4.68 2.74
C PHE A 76 -7.81 -3.51 2.87
N SER A 77 -8.18 -3.22 4.10
CA SER A 77 -8.66 -1.88 4.46
C SER A 77 -7.42 -0.99 4.62
N PRO A 78 -7.24 0.07 3.82
CA PRO A 78 -6.14 0.99 4.06
C PRO A 78 -6.27 1.50 5.49
N GLY A 79 -5.36 1.08 6.35
CA GLY A 79 -5.26 1.58 7.71
C GLY A 79 -5.10 3.10 7.67
N VAL A 80 -5.40 3.77 8.77
CA VAL A 80 -5.18 5.22 8.86
C VAL A 80 -3.69 5.49 8.68
N ALA A 81 -3.31 6.04 7.53
CA ALA A 81 -1.93 6.44 7.28
C ALA A 81 -1.62 7.66 8.16
N TYR A 82 -0.85 7.45 9.20
CA TYR A 82 -0.30 8.54 10.01
C TYR A 82 0.91 9.13 9.30
N CYS A 83 0.66 10.09 8.42
CA CYS A 83 1.74 10.85 7.80
C CYS A 83 2.11 12.01 8.71
N ARG A 84 3.40 12.22 8.97
CA ARG A 84 3.91 13.50 9.48
C ARG A 84 3.75 14.54 8.36
N ALA A 85 2.50 14.96 8.14
CA ALA A 85 2.19 15.93 7.11
C ALA A 85 2.73 17.30 7.52
N THR A 86 3.62 17.84 6.71
CA THR A 86 3.78 19.30 6.69
C THR A 86 2.46 19.92 6.23
N THR A 87 2.13 21.11 6.72
CA THR A 87 0.88 21.83 6.43
C THR A 87 0.59 22.03 4.94
N THR A 88 1.55 21.77 4.08
CA THR A 88 1.53 21.95 2.62
C THR A 88 1.20 20.68 1.81
N THR A 89 1.01 19.51 2.45
CA THR A 89 0.73 18.28 1.70
C THR A 89 -0.64 18.30 1.07
N THR A 90 -0.71 18.33 -0.27
CA THR A 90 -1.98 18.37 -1.01
C THR A 90 -2.76 17.05 -0.87
N ARG A 91 -4.09 17.11 -1.08
CA ARG A 91 -4.95 15.91 -1.10
C ARG A 91 -4.46 14.86 -2.10
N ALA A 92 -3.96 15.30 -3.26
CA ALA A 92 -3.45 14.41 -4.30
C ALA A 92 -2.20 13.64 -3.85
N VAL A 93 -1.28 14.30 -3.15
CA VAL A 93 -0.08 13.65 -2.59
C VAL A 93 -0.46 12.62 -1.52
N LYS A 94 -1.41 12.94 -0.64
CA LYS A 94 -1.90 11.99 0.37
C LYS A 94 -2.53 10.75 -0.27
N LEU A 95 -3.39 10.95 -1.27
CA LEU A 95 -4.04 9.85 -1.99
C LEU A 95 -3.01 8.97 -2.69
N ARG A 96 -2.04 9.58 -3.39
CA ARG A 96 -0.94 8.85 -4.03
C ARG A 96 -0.16 8.02 -3.01
N GLN A 97 0.17 8.59 -1.85
CA GLN A 97 0.86 7.88 -0.78
C GLN A 97 0.06 6.67 -0.29
N THR A 98 -1.23 6.85 0.00
CA THR A 98 -2.12 5.75 0.41
C THR A 98 -2.14 4.63 -0.64
N ASN A 99 -2.21 4.97 -1.93
CA ASN A 99 -2.23 3.98 -3.00
C ASN A 99 -0.88 3.26 -3.16
N ILE A 100 0.23 3.94 -2.91
CA ILE A 100 1.56 3.31 -2.86
C ILE A 100 1.63 2.33 -1.68
N ASP A 101 1.08 2.67 -0.53
CA ASP A 101 1.06 1.78 0.63
C ASP A 101 0.17 0.54 0.37
N VAL A 102 -0.95 0.69 -0.35
CA VAL A 102 -1.75 -0.44 -0.87
C VAL A 102 -0.92 -1.32 -1.80
N LEU A 103 -0.16 -0.74 -2.74
CA LEU A 103 0.71 -1.52 -3.62
C LEU A 103 1.79 -2.28 -2.85
N LYS A 104 2.38 -1.65 -1.83
CA LYS A 104 3.36 -2.29 -0.95
C LYS A 104 2.78 -3.47 -0.19
N SER A 105 1.52 -3.38 0.28
CA SER A 105 0.86 -4.51 0.93
C SER A 105 0.68 -5.70 -0.01
N TYR A 106 0.32 -5.47 -1.28
CA TYR A 106 0.25 -6.57 -2.26
C TYR A 106 1.61 -7.24 -2.48
N ILE A 107 2.69 -6.46 -2.49
CA ILE A 107 4.05 -7.00 -2.60
C ILE A 107 4.41 -7.79 -1.34
N TYR A 108 4.06 -7.29 -0.17
CA TYR A 108 4.27 -7.98 1.11
C TYR A 108 3.51 -9.31 1.15
N ASP A 109 2.22 -9.31 0.81
CA ASP A 109 1.37 -10.50 0.80
C ASP A 109 1.91 -11.56 -0.18
N PHE A 110 2.37 -11.12 -1.37
CA PHE A 110 3.00 -12.01 -2.34
C PHE A 110 4.25 -12.69 -1.78
N PHE A 111 5.12 -11.96 -1.10
CA PHE A 111 6.33 -12.54 -0.53
C PHE A 111 6.06 -13.33 0.76
N ALA A 112 4.97 -13.07 1.47
CA ALA A 112 4.58 -13.83 2.67
C ALA A 112 4.30 -15.31 2.38
N GLU A 113 4.02 -15.67 1.12
CA GLU A 113 3.90 -17.07 0.71
C GLU A 113 5.27 -17.79 0.63
N TYR A 114 6.37 -17.05 0.54
CA TYR A 114 7.72 -17.58 0.30
C TYR A 114 8.71 -17.27 1.42
N ILE A 115 8.43 -16.24 2.22
CA ILE A 115 9.32 -15.71 3.24
C ILE A 115 8.55 -15.64 4.57
N GLU A 116 9.13 -16.18 5.62
CA GLU A 116 8.63 -16.05 6.97
C GLU A 116 9.08 -14.69 7.54
N TYR A 117 8.10 -13.84 7.84
CA TYR A 117 8.34 -12.54 8.46
C TYR A 117 8.40 -12.64 9.98
N PRO A 118 9.15 -11.75 10.67
CA PRO A 118 9.14 -11.68 12.12
C PRO A 118 7.72 -11.49 12.69
N SER A 119 7.42 -12.18 13.77
CA SER A 119 6.12 -12.09 14.46
C SER A 119 5.89 -10.72 15.07
N THR A 120 4.65 -10.24 15.03
CA THR A 120 4.22 -9.00 15.71
C THR A 120 3.78 -9.21 17.15
N GLU A 121 3.84 -10.43 17.68
CA GLU A 121 3.36 -10.76 19.04
C GLU A 121 4.03 -9.92 20.11
N GLN A 122 5.35 -9.77 20.04
CA GLN A 122 6.11 -8.97 21.00
C GLN A 122 5.68 -7.50 20.98
N LEU A 123 5.40 -6.95 19.79
CA LEU A 123 4.87 -5.60 19.64
C LEU A 123 3.48 -5.47 20.26
N ILE A 124 2.59 -6.41 19.97
CA ILE A 124 1.22 -6.45 20.52
C ILE A 124 1.26 -6.50 22.06
N ASP A 125 2.13 -7.31 22.63
CA ASP A 125 2.30 -7.41 24.08
C ASP A 125 2.86 -6.13 24.70
N CYS A 126 3.78 -5.45 24.01
CA CYS A 126 4.24 -4.13 24.41
C CYS A 126 3.08 -3.13 24.44
N MET A 127 2.29 -3.07 23.36
CA MET A 127 1.16 -2.14 23.27
C MET A 127 0.09 -2.41 24.34
N LYS A 128 -0.25 -3.67 24.60
CA LYS A 128 -1.19 -4.04 25.66
C LYS A 128 -0.71 -3.58 27.04
N SER A 129 0.59 -3.68 27.31
CA SER A 129 1.17 -3.32 28.62
C SER A 129 1.13 -1.82 28.92
N VAL A 130 0.94 -0.98 27.91
CA VAL A 130 0.90 0.49 28.04
C VAL A 130 -0.45 1.10 27.67
N ALA A 131 -1.44 0.27 27.31
CA ALA A 131 -2.74 0.73 26.81
C ALA A 131 -3.49 1.66 27.78
N GLU A 132 -3.33 1.47 29.08
CA GLU A 132 -3.99 2.28 30.11
C GLU A 132 -3.10 3.44 30.63
N CYS A 133 -1.90 3.58 30.08
CA CYS A 133 -0.97 4.60 30.52
C CYS A 133 -1.12 5.87 29.68
N SER A 134 -1.26 7.03 30.32
CA SER A 134 -1.35 8.34 29.67
C SER A 134 -0.05 9.13 29.69
N ASP A 135 0.90 8.73 30.52
CA ASP A 135 2.21 9.37 30.62
C ASP A 135 3.16 8.83 29.54
N MET A 136 3.57 9.69 28.61
CA MET A 136 4.42 9.31 27.48
C MET A 136 5.83 8.88 27.89
N GLU A 137 6.40 9.48 28.94
CA GLU A 137 7.72 9.08 29.44
C GLU A 137 7.67 7.69 30.08
N LEU A 138 6.63 7.42 30.85
CA LEU A 138 6.41 6.11 31.46
C LEU A 138 6.11 5.04 30.39
N ILE A 139 5.34 5.38 29.35
CA ILE A 139 5.11 4.49 28.19
C ILE A 139 6.43 4.13 27.52
N ALA A 140 7.25 5.13 27.21
CA ALA A 140 8.54 4.92 26.57
C ALA A 140 9.46 4.05 27.43
N LYS A 141 9.51 4.26 28.74
CA LYS A 141 10.30 3.46 29.67
C LYS A 141 9.85 2.01 29.70
N LYS A 142 8.55 1.76 29.84
CA LYS A 142 7.99 0.39 29.87
C LYS A 142 8.25 -0.36 28.57
N ILE A 143 8.12 0.32 27.40
CA ILE A 143 8.42 -0.29 26.11
C ILE A 143 9.91 -0.65 26.03
N ARG A 144 10.80 0.24 26.45
CA ARG A 144 12.25 -0.02 26.47
C ARG A 144 12.61 -1.20 27.36
N GLU A 145 12.02 -1.29 28.56
CA GLU A 145 12.21 -2.41 29.48
C GLU A 145 11.74 -3.74 28.86
N LYS A 146 10.55 -3.75 28.25
CA LYS A 146 10.02 -4.96 27.59
C LYS A 146 10.83 -5.43 26.38
N LEU A 147 11.44 -4.50 25.66
CA LEU A 147 12.26 -4.78 24.48
C LEU A 147 13.76 -4.95 24.83
N ASP A 148 14.12 -4.94 26.10
CA ASP A 148 15.52 -5.03 26.59
C ASP A 148 16.47 -4.02 25.96
N LEU A 149 15.97 -2.79 25.74
CA LEU A 149 16.72 -1.74 25.04
C LEU A 149 17.64 -0.93 25.97
N SER A 150 17.56 -1.13 27.27
CA SER A 150 18.26 -0.31 28.28
C SER A 150 18.09 1.20 28.06
N ASP A 151 18.85 2.05 28.73
CA ASP A 151 18.83 3.53 28.54
C ASP A 151 19.73 4.02 27.39
N ARG A 152 20.34 3.10 26.64
CA ARG A 152 21.24 3.47 25.55
C ARG A 152 20.45 3.94 24.31
N PRO A 153 21.01 4.84 23.51
CA PRO A 153 20.41 5.22 22.22
C PRO A 153 20.20 4.01 21.31
N ILE A 154 19.05 3.96 20.64
CA ILE A 154 18.75 2.92 19.63
C ILE A 154 19.62 3.20 18.40
N ARG A 155 20.56 2.30 18.09
CA ARG A 155 21.50 2.48 16.97
C ARG A 155 20.82 2.47 15.60
N ASN A 156 19.84 1.58 15.44
CA ASN A 156 19.09 1.46 14.17
C ASN A 156 17.62 1.19 14.48
N MET A 157 16.82 2.24 14.38
CA MET A 157 15.38 2.18 14.63
C MET A 157 14.65 1.32 13.59
N SER A 158 15.03 1.42 12.32
CA SER A 158 14.39 0.64 11.26
C SER A 158 14.61 -0.86 11.47
N TYR A 159 15.81 -1.27 11.84
CA TYR A 159 16.10 -2.67 12.14
C TYR A 159 15.31 -3.19 13.35
N LEU A 160 15.21 -2.38 14.42
CA LEU A 160 14.39 -2.72 15.58
C LEU A 160 12.92 -2.93 15.18
N LEU A 161 12.35 -2.00 14.43
CA LEU A 161 10.96 -2.09 13.98
C LEU A 161 10.72 -3.32 13.08
N GLN A 162 11.64 -3.61 12.17
CA GLN A 162 11.57 -4.80 11.32
C GLN A 162 11.59 -6.10 12.12
N ASN A 163 12.44 -6.19 13.14
CA ASN A 163 12.46 -7.36 14.04
C ASN A 163 11.18 -7.52 14.86
N LEU A 164 10.43 -6.46 15.06
CA LEU A 164 9.10 -6.46 15.69
C LEU A 164 7.95 -6.73 14.70
N GLY A 165 8.27 -7.15 13.47
CA GLY A 165 7.28 -7.44 12.43
C GLY A 165 6.69 -6.21 11.73
N ILE A 166 7.27 -5.02 11.92
CA ILE A 166 6.81 -3.80 11.26
C ILE A 166 7.50 -3.67 9.90
N VAL A 167 6.71 -3.54 8.83
CA VAL A 167 7.24 -3.28 7.49
C VAL A 167 7.66 -1.81 7.37
N VAL A 168 8.97 -1.59 7.32
CA VAL A 168 9.53 -0.25 7.17
C VAL A 168 9.88 -0.01 5.71
N THR A 169 9.27 1.00 5.10
CA THR A 169 9.52 1.38 3.71
C THR A 169 9.85 2.86 3.60
N SER A 170 10.67 3.22 2.62
CA SER A 170 10.94 4.60 2.28
C SER A 170 10.18 5.00 1.02
N PHE A 171 9.80 6.26 0.95
CA PHE A 171 9.17 6.88 -0.21
C PHE A 171 9.95 8.14 -0.54
N SER A 172 10.43 8.25 -1.78
CA SER A 172 11.00 9.49 -2.30
C SER A 172 10.01 10.13 -3.26
N GLU A 173 9.55 11.34 -2.97
CA GLU A 173 8.90 12.17 -3.96
C GLU A 173 9.97 12.68 -4.92
N ASN A 174 10.03 12.09 -6.13
CA ASN A 174 10.64 12.82 -7.22
C ASN A 174 9.64 13.91 -7.63
N VAL A 175 9.88 15.10 -7.16
CA VAL A 175 9.18 16.33 -7.57
C VAL A 175 9.56 16.67 -9.01
#